data_435774b77ce3ff4944bd94a5d3020cd3
#
_entry.id   435774b77ce3ff4944bd94a5d3020cd3
#
_cell.length_a   1.000
_cell.length_b   1.000
_cell.length_c   1.000
_cell.angle_alpha   90.00
_cell.angle_beta   90.00
_cell.angle_gamma   90.00
#
_symmetry.space_group_name_H-M   'P 1'
#
loop_
_entity.id
_entity.type
_entity.pdbx_description
1 polymer ?
#
loop_
_entity_poly.entity_id
_entity_poly.type
_entity_poly.pdbx_seq_one_letter_code
_entity_poly.pdbx_strand_id
1 'polypeptide(L)'
;AGDGYVLAALLAEAGIDVHIILLEEKFSPDGAYFFARARACGIPASLWEAGTDLRGYDCIADCIFGTGFHGEVRGAAADAIRAINKSGAFVVSADINSGLDGDTGEGGLCAVSSLTVSIGFYQPGHFRGRAPEVIGRLVNCDIGILPLGEILEYR
;
A
#
# COMPACT_ATOMS: atom_id res chain seq x y z
N ALA A 1 0.76 5.72 3.77
CA ALA A 1 1.61 5.06 4.78
C ALA A 1 0.88 4.76 6.11
N GLY A 2 -0.10 5.58 6.52
CA GLY A 2 -0.85 5.37 7.77
C GLY A 2 -1.54 4.01 7.85
N ASP A 3 -2.18 3.60 6.78
CA ASP A 3 -2.91 2.32 6.69
C ASP A 3 -2.00 1.11 6.88
N GLY A 4 -0.75 1.18 6.42
CA GLY A 4 0.24 0.12 6.61
C GLY A 4 0.57 -0.13 8.08
N TYR A 5 0.63 0.91 8.90
CA TYR A 5 0.91 0.77 10.34
C TYR A 5 -0.29 0.19 11.10
N VAL A 6 -1.50 0.57 10.71
CA VAL A 6 -2.74 -0.02 11.25
C VAL A 6 -2.80 -1.50 10.90
N LEU A 7 -2.58 -1.83 9.64
CA LEU A 7 -2.54 -3.22 9.17
C LEU A 7 -1.50 -4.04 9.94
N ALA A 8 -0.29 -3.52 10.11
CA ALA A 8 0.77 -4.20 10.85
C ALA A 8 0.35 -4.50 12.30
N ALA A 9 -0.27 -3.54 12.99
CA ALA A 9 -0.75 -3.75 14.36
C ALA A 9 -1.84 -4.84 14.42
N LEU A 10 -2.82 -4.82 13.52
CA LEU A 10 -3.90 -5.81 13.46
C LEU A 10 -3.36 -7.22 13.15
N LEU A 11 -2.40 -7.34 12.25
CA LEU A 11 -1.76 -8.62 11.93
C LEU A 11 -0.98 -9.17 13.14
N ALA A 12 -0.25 -8.34 13.85
CA ALA A 12 0.46 -8.73 15.07
C ALA A 12 -0.50 -9.17 16.18
N GLU A 13 -1.61 -8.45 16.37
CA GLU A 13 -2.69 -8.83 17.30
C GLU A 13 -3.32 -10.18 16.94
N ALA A 14 -3.35 -10.52 15.64
CA ALA A 14 -3.80 -11.83 15.14
C ALA A 14 -2.72 -12.93 15.25
N GLY A 15 -1.55 -12.64 15.81
CA GLY A 15 -0.45 -13.60 16.00
C GLY A 15 0.40 -13.84 14.76
N ILE A 16 0.33 -12.96 13.76
CA ILE A 16 1.15 -13.03 12.54
C ILE A 16 2.48 -12.32 12.81
N ASP A 17 3.58 -12.94 12.40
CA ASP A 17 4.90 -12.33 12.45
C ASP A 17 5.00 -11.20 11.40
N VAL A 18 5.26 -9.99 11.86
CA VAL A 18 5.23 -8.77 11.03
C VAL A 18 6.53 -7.98 11.20
N HIS A 19 7.03 -7.46 10.10
CA HIS A 19 8.15 -6.52 10.08
C HIS A 19 7.77 -5.27 9.28
N ILE A 20 8.00 -4.08 9.83
CA ILE A 20 7.78 -2.81 9.14
C ILE A 20 9.09 -2.35 8.52
N ILE A 21 9.09 -2.11 7.21
CA ILE A 21 10.23 -1.50 6.51
C ILE A 21 9.82 -0.10 6.08
N LEU A 22 10.52 0.90 6.60
CA LEU A 22 10.29 2.32 6.34
C LEU A 22 11.19 2.79 5.21
N LEU A 23 10.67 3.57 4.28
CA LEU A 23 11.50 4.23 3.27
C LEU A 23 12.20 5.47 3.81
N GLU A 24 11.58 6.15 4.78
CA GLU A 24 12.10 7.33 5.46
C GLU A 24 11.49 7.45 6.87
N GLU A 25 12.20 8.10 7.78
CA GLU A 25 11.69 8.43 9.13
C GLU A 25 10.96 9.78 9.13
N LYS A 26 10.03 9.94 8.19
CA LYS A 26 9.18 11.13 8.11
C LYS A 26 7.72 10.72 8.18
N PHE A 27 7.04 11.23 9.19
CA PHE A 27 5.66 10.86 9.47
C PHE A 27 4.75 12.09 9.41
N SER A 28 3.56 11.91 8.86
CA SER A 28 2.43 12.81 9.19
C SER A 28 2.03 12.62 10.67
N PRO A 29 1.30 13.57 11.29
CA PRO A 29 0.84 13.39 12.67
C PRO A 29 0.12 12.06 12.91
N ASP A 30 -0.80 11.69 12.02
CA ASP A 30 -1.51 10.41 12.10
C ASP A 30 -0.58 9.22 11.87
N GLY A 31 0.33 9.32 10.90
CA GLY A 31 1.34 8.29 10.65
C GLY A 31 2.23 8.02 11.87
N ALA A 32 2.67 9.07 12.57
CA ALA A 32 3.46 8.95 13.79
C ALA A 32 2.68 8.24 14.91
N TYR A 33 1.40 8.58 15.08
CA TYR A 33 0.54 7.94 16.07
C TYR A 33 0.39 6.43 15.79
N PHE A 34 0.03 6.06 14.58
CA PHE A 34 -0.16 4.64 14.23
C PHE A 34 1.14 3.85 14.20
N PHE A 35 2.25 4.47 13.80
CA PHE A 35 3.57 3.85 13.90
C PHE A 35 3.96 3.57 15.35
N ALA A 36 3.75 4.53 16.25
CA ALA A 36 3.99 4.33 17.69
C ALA A 36 3.14 3.18 18.26
N ARG A 37 1.87 3.08 17.86
CA ARG A 37 1.00 1.93 18.21
C ARG A 37 1.55 0.61 17.72
N ALA A 38 1.96 0.52 16.46
CA ALA A 38 2.55 -0.69 15.90
C ALA A 38 3.83 -1.09 16.66
N ARG A 39 4.67 -0.12 17.01
CA ARG A 39 5.88 -0.35 17.83
C ARG A 39 5.54 -0.83 19.24
N ALA A 40 4.48 -0.34 19.85
CA ALA A 40 4.00 -0.79 21.15
C ALA A 40 3.52 -2.26 21.14
N CYS A 41 3.08 -2.78 20.00
CA CYS A 41 2.80 -4.20 19.79
C CYS A 41 4.05 -5.06 19.64
N GLY A 42 5.26 -4.49 19.77
CA GLY A 42 6.53 -5.23 19.67
C GLY A 42 6.98 -5.49 18.22
N ILE A 43 6.33 -4.90 17.22
CA ILE A 43 6.66 -5.12 15.81
C ILE A 43 8.05 -4.54 15.51
N PRO A 44 9.01 -5.33 14.99
CA PRO A 44 10.29 -4.80 14.53
C PRO A 44 10.10 -3.83 13.36
N ALA A 45 10.92 -2.80 13.32
CA ALA A 45 10.95 -1.84 12.23
C ALA A 45 12.40 -1.53 11.85
N SER A 46 12.64 -1.41 10.55
CA SER A 46 13.93 -1.00 9.99
C SER A 46 13.76 0.01 8.88
N LEU A 47 14.80 0.76 8.58
CA LEU A 47 14.87 1.59 7.39
C LEU A 47 15.22 0.73 6.17
N TRP A 48 14.70 1.15 5.03
CA TRP A 48 15.08 0.59 3.74
C TRP A 48 16.56 0.85 3.45
N GLU A 49 17.27 -0.19 3.11
CA GLU A 49 18.64 -0.11 2.61
C GLU A 49 18.67 -0.62 1.16
N ALA A 50 19.48 0.02 0.32
CA ALA A 50 19.64 -0.44 -1.05
C ALA A 50 20.16 -1.88 -1.08
N GLY A 51 19.45 -2.74 -1.81
CA GLY A 51 19.77 -4.17 -1.86
C GLY A 51 19.12 -5.03 -0.78
N THR A 52 18.21 -4.47 0.03
CA THR A 52 17.38 -5.28 0.95
C THR A 52 16.71 -6.42 0.19
N ASP A 53 16.91 -7.65 0.69
CA ASP A 53 16.33 -8.85 0.09
C ASP A 53 14.97 -9.15 0.71
N LEU A 54 13.93 -9.17 -0.12
CA LEU A 54 12.56 -9.45 0.29
C LEU A 54 12.10 -10.89 0.00
N ARG A 55 12.99 -11.76 -0.51
CA ARG A 55 12.63 -13.14 -0.89
C ARG A 55 12.30 -14.06 0.28
N GLY A 56 12.60 -13.65 1.51
CA GLY A 56 12.29 -14.42 2.72
C GLY A 56 10.89 -14.19 3.29
N TYR A 57 10.10 -13.28 2.70
CA TYR A 57 8.75 -12.99 3.15
C TYR A 57 7.72 -13.78 2.35
N ASP A 58 6.74 -14.39 3.04
CA ASP A 58 5.61 -15.06 2.40
C ASP A 58 4.62 -14.09 1.79
N CYS A 59 4.44 -12.94 2.46
CA CYS A 59 3.53 -11.89 2.05
C CYS A 59 4.17 -10.51 2.25
N ILE A 60 3.93 -9.60 1.33
CA ILE A 60 4.37 -8.20 1.40
C ILE A 60 3.16 -7.29 1.22
N ALA A 61 2.94 -6.38 2.16
CA ALA A 61 1.97 -5.30 2.02
C ALA A 61 2.67 -4.07 1.41
N ASP A 62 2.29 -3.72 0.20
CA ASP A 62 2.68 -2.48 -0.47
C ASP A 62 1.78 -1.33 0.01
N CYS A 63 2.34 -0.49 0.88
CA CYS A 63 1.71 0.70 1.43
C CYS A 63 2.58 1.94 1.23
N ILE A 64 3.40 1.97 0.16
CA ILE A 64 4.36 3.04 -0.11
C ILE A 64 3.62 4.32 -0.53
N PHE A 65 2.78 4.20 -1.56
CA PHE A 65 1.96 5.30 -2.08
C PHE A 65 0.49 4.90 -2.12
N GLY A 66 -0.40 5.87 -1.92
CA GLY A 66 -1.84 5.72 -2.12
C GLY A 66 -2.31 6.48 -3.37
N THR A 67 -3.62 6.66 -3.49
CA THR A 67 -4.29 7.29 -4.65
C THR A 67 -3.90 8.74 -4.91
N GLY A 68 -3.28 9.43 -3.95
CA GLY A 68 -2.74 10.79 -4.14
C GLY A 68 -1.37 10.84 -4.81
N PHE A 69 -0.80 9.71 -5.24
CA PHE A 69 0.48 9.69 -5.93
C PHE A 69 0.31 10.09 -7.41
N HIS A 70 1.18 11.00 -7.86
CA HIS A 70 1.29 11.41 -9.26
C HIS A 70 2.76 11.52 -9.68
N GLY A 71 3.06 11.23 -10.92
CA GLY A 71 4.38 11.39 -11.51
C GLY A 71 5.25 10.13 -11.50
N GLU A 72 6.56 10.29 -11.29
CA GLU A 72 7.52 9.20 -11.39
C GLU A 72 8.04 8.75 -10.03
N VAL A 73 8.11 7.44 -9.85
CA VAL A 73 8.74 6.83 -8.67
C VAL A 73 10.27 6.92 -8.78
N ARG A 74 10.92 7.40 -7.72
CA ARG A 74 12.39 7.60 -7.69
C ARG A 74 12.98 7.17 -6.34
N GLY A 75 14.33 7.09 -6.30
CA GLY A 75 15.09 6.85 -5.08
C GLY A 75 14.72 5.55 -4.36
N ALA A 76 14.69 5.58 -3.03
CA ALA A 76 14.41 4.41 -2.19
C ALA A 76 13.09 3.72 -2.53
N ALA A 77 12.04 4.50 -2.88
CA ALA A 77 10.76 3.94 -3.30
C ALA A 77 10.88 3.11 -4.58
N ALA A 78 11.66 3.59 -5.56
CA ALA A 78 11.91 2.85 -6.80
C ALA A 78 12.66 1.54 -6.53
N ASP A 79 13.65 1.57 -5.65
CA ASP A 79 14.42 0.38 -5.29
C ASP A 79 13.55 -0.64 -4.52
N ALA A 80 12.73 -0.16 -3.59
CA ALA A 80 11.80 -0.99 -2.85
C ALA A 80 10.76 -1.66 -3.77
N ILE A 81 10.15 -0.92 -4.70
CA ILE A 81 9.19 -1.48 -5.65
C ILE A 81 9.85 -2.54 -6.55
N ARG A 82 11.09 -2.30 -7.01
CA ARG A 82 11.82 -3.33 -7.78
C ARG A 82 12.09 -4.58 -6.95
N ALA A 83 12.40 -4.44 -5.67
CA ALA A 83 12.61 -5.57 -4.77
C ALA A 83 11.30 -6.33 -4.50
N ILE A 84 10.18 -5.61 -4.27
CA ILE A 84 8.84 -6.19 -4.15
C ILE A 84 8.52 -7.04 -5.39
N ASN A 85 8.69 -6.48 -6.59
CA ASN A 85 8.40 -7.17 -7.85
C ASN A 85 9.29 -8.40 -8.10
N LYS A 86 10.44 -8.51 -7.45
CA LYS A 86 11.38 -9.64 -7.54
C LYS A 86 11.28 -10.62 -6.38
N SER A 87 10.48 -10.31 -5.35
CA SER A 87 10.47 -11.08 -4.09
C SER A 87 9.93 -12.51 -4.25
N GLY A 88 8.99 -12.72 -5.17
CA GLY A 88 8.23 -13.97 -5.27
C GLY A 88 7.16 -14.14 -4.18
N ALA A 89 7.02 -13.17 -3.27
CA ALA A 89 6.00 -13.17 -2.22
C ALA A 89 4.59 -12.93 -2.79
N PHE A 90 3.58 -13.24 -1.98
CA PHE A 90 2.22 -12.78 -2.24
C PHE A 90 2.13 -11.28 -1.90
N VAL A 91 1.96 -10.43 -2.91
CA VAL A 91 1.95 -8.98 -2.74
C VAL A 91 0.51 -8.47 -2.63
N VAL A 92 0.25 -7.70 -1.57
CA VAL A 92 -1.02 -7.01 -1.35
C VAL A 92 -0.77 -5.50 -1.42
N SER A 93 -1.34 -4.82 -2.40
CA SER A 93 -1.30 -3.35 -2.46
C SER A 93 -2.50 -2.76 -1.75
N ALA A 94 -2.25 -1.85 -0.80
CA ALA A 94 -3.28 -1.12 -0.07
C ALA A 94 -3.68 0.15 -0.84
N ASP A 95 -4.96 0.33 -1.02
CA ASP A 95 -5.61 1.42 -1.75
C ASP A 95 -5.36 1.34 -3.26
N ILE A 96 -4.14 1.44 -3.71
CA ILE A 96 -3.70 1.30 -5.10
C ILE A 96 -2.26 0.80 -5.17
N ASN A 97 -1.87 0.17 -6.26
CA ASN A 97 -0.49 -0.27 -6.48
C ASN A 97 0.46 0.92 -6.48
N SER A 98 1.50 0.90 -5.65
CA SER A 98 2.45 2.00 -5.58
C SER A 98 3.10 2.28 -6.93
N GLY A 99 3.05 3.54 -7.34
CA GLY A 99 3.53 4.02 -8.64
C GLY A 99 2.48 4.08 -9.73
N LEU A 100 1.26 3.61 -9.48
CA LEU A 100 0.12 3.75 -10.38
C LEU A 100 -0.64 5.04 -10.04
N ASP A 101 -0.96 5.84 -11.03
CA ASP A 101 -1.78 7.06 -10.88
C ASP A 101 -3.26 6.69 -10.70
N GLY A 102 -3.88 7.19 -9.64
CA GLY A 102 -5.24 6.84 -9.26
C GLY A 102 -6.32 7.30 -10.24
N ASP A 103 -6.07 8.34 -11.01
CA ASP A 103 -7.04 8.89 -11.98
C ASP A 103 -6.88 8.27 -13.36
N THR A 104 -5.65 8.10 -13.81
CA THR A 104 -5.33 7.70 -15.19
C THR A 104 -4.94 6.23 -15.34
N GLY A 105 -4.45 5.62 -14.28
CA GLY A 105 -3.85 4.29 -14.35
C GLY A 105 -2.49 4.27 -15.02
N GLU A 106 -1.90 5.43 -15.29
CA GLU A 106 -0.56 5.52 -15.85
C GLU A 106 0.50 5.34 -14.76
N GLY A 107 1.69 4.94 -15.15
CA GLY A 107 2.83 4.77 -14.26
C GLY A 107 4.02 4.14 -14.96
N GLY A 108 5.22 4.61 -14.65
CA GLY A 108 6.45 4.04 -15.19
C GLY A 108 6.81 2.74 -14.46
N LEU A 109 7.23 2.87 -13.21
CA LEU A 109 7.52 1.75 -12.31
C LEU A 109 6.38 1.62 -11.30
N CYS A 110 5.70 0.47 -11.31
CA CYS A 110 4.62 0.18 -10.38
C CYS A 110 4.90 -1.13 -9.62
N ALA A 111 4.39 -1.21 -8.41
CA ALA A 111 4.32 -2.48 -7.70
C ALA A 111 3.33 -3.42 -8.42
N VAL A 112 3.75 -4.65 -8.63
CA VAL A 112 2.90 -5.71 -9.20
C VAL A 112 2.34 -6.51 -8.04
N SER A 113 1.02 -6.54 -7.89
CA SER A 113 0.36 -7.22 -6.77
C SER A 113 -0.38 -8.48 -7.17
N SER A 114 -0.48 -9.40 -6.23
CA SER A 114 -1.39 -10.55 -6.29
C SER A 114 -2.82 -10.13 -5.95
N LEU A 115 -2.95 -9.15 -5.06
CA LEU A 115 -4.21 -8.59 -4.59
C LEU A 115 -4.06 -7.07 -4.39
N THR A 116 -5.01 -6.30 -4.90
CA THR A 116 -5.14 -4.88 -4.59
C THR A 116 -6.45 -4.66 -3.83
N VAL A 117 -6.36 -4.00 -2.68
CA VAL A 117 -7.51 -3.67 -1.84
C VAL A 117 -7.78 -2.18 -1.93
N SER A 118 -8.77 -1.79 -2.74
CA SER A 118 -9.25 -0.41 -2.78
C SER A 118 -9.97 -0.07 -1.48
N ILE A 119 -9.71 1.11 -0.93
CA ILE A 119 -10.27 1.56 0.36
C ILE A 119 -11.35 2.59 0.10
N GLY A 120 -12.60 2.23 0.45
CA GLY A 120 -13.78 3.06 0.23
C GLY A 120 -14.32 2.93 -1.18
N PHE A 121 -13.69 3.57 -2.16
CA PHE A 121 -14.15 3.59 -3.55
C PHE A 121 -13.06 3.21 -4.52
N TYR A 122 -13.46 2.54 -5.60
CA TYR A 122 -12.58 2.35 -6.74
C TYR A 122 -12.22 3.70 -7.38
N GLN A 123 -10.96 3.86 -7.72
CA GLN A 123 -10.49 4.98 -8.52
C GLN A 123 -10.54 4.62 -10.02
N PRO A 124 -10.70 5.58 -10.92
CA PRO A 124 -10.67 5.33 -12.36
C PRO A 124 -9.39 4.60 -12.82
N GLY A 125 -8.26 4.92 -12.18
CA GLY A 125 -6.96 4.32 -12.46
C GLY A 125 -6.87 2.82 -12.18
N HIS A 126 -7.75 2.25 -11.35
CA HIS A 126 -7.82 0.80 -11.14
C HIS A 126 -8.26 0.02 -12.41
N PHE A 127 -8.84 0.68 -13.38
CA PHE A 127 -9.42 0.05 -14.57
C PHE A 127 -8.81 0.55 -15.88
N ARG A 128 -7.77 1.40 -15.82
CA ARG A 128 -7.20 2.09 -16.99
C ARG A 128 -5.68 1.91 -17.06
N GLY A 129 -5.12 2.36 -18.17
CA GLY A 129 -3.68 2.43 -18.36
C GLY A 129 -3.00 1.10 -18.10
N ARG A 130 -2.07 1.09 -17.17
CA ARG A 130 -1.30 -0.11 -16.80
C ARG A 130 -1.95 -0.98 -15.71
N ALA A 131 -3.10 -0.58 -15.19
CA ALA A 131 -3.78 -1.35 -14.14
C ALA A 131 -3.93 -2.85 -14.48
N PRO A 132 -4.35 -3.26 -15.70
CA PRO A 132 -4.45 -4.67 -16.04
C PRO A 132 -3.12 -5.45 -15.98
N GLU A 133 -1.98 -4.77 -16.06
CA GLU A 133 -0.65 -5.39 -16.01
C GLU A 133 -0.13 -5.58 -14.57
N VAL A 134 -0.54 -4.69 -13.66
CA VAL A 134 0.04 -4.61 -12.32
C VAL A 134 -0.92 -4.98 -11.20
N ILE A 135 -2.22 -4.79 -11.41
CA ILE A 135 -3.27 -5.18 -10.47
C ILE A 135 -3.61 -6.66 -10.72
N GLY A 136 -3.42 -7.48 -9.71
CA GLY A 136 -3.90 -8.85 -9.73
C GLY A 136 -5.41 -8.90 -9.47
N ARG A 137 -5.84 -9.59 -8.42
CA ARG A 137 -7.24 -9.53 -7.99
C ARG A 137 -7.53 -8.16 -7.36
N LEU A 138 -8.59 -7.49 -7.81
CA LEU A 138 -9.05 -6.22 -7.23
C LEU A 138 -10.27 -6.46 -6.35
N VAL A 139 -10.24 -5.96 -5.12
CA VAL A 139 -11.37 -5.96 -4.19
C VAL A 139 -11.54 -4.57 -3.59
N ASN A 140 -12.77 -4.24 -3.18
CA ASN A 140 -13.06 -3.00 -2.46
C ASN A 140 -13.37 -3.29 -1.00
N CYS A 141 -12.78 -2.51 -0.11
CA CYS A 141 -13.10 -2.48 1.31
C CYS A 141 -14.05 -1.31 1.57
N ASP A 142 -15.30 -1.59 1.85
CA ASP A 142 -16.28 -0.59 2.28
C ASP A 142 -15.91 -0.09 3.69
N ILE A 143 -15.70 1.20 3.82
CA ILE A 143 -15.38 1.87 5.09
C ILE A 143 -16.52 2.74 5.61
N GLY A 144 -17.73 2.55 5.08
CA GLY A 144 -18.95 3.24 5.51
C GLY A 144 -19.09 4.68 4.98
N ILE A 145 -18.36 5.05 3.93
CA ILE A 145 -18.51 6.35 3.27
C ILE A 145 -19.53 6.19 2.12
N LEU A 146 -20.62 6.93 2.19
CA LEU A 146 -21.63 6.95 1.12
C LEU A 146 -21.21 7.85 -0.04
N PRO A 147 -21.40 7.43 -1.30
CA PRO A 147 -21.21 8.29 -2.46
C PRO A 147 -22.11 9.53 -2.39
N LEU A 148 -21.59 10.67 -2.83
CA LEU A 148 -22.34 11.94 -2.77
C LEU A 148 -23.68 11.88 -3.55
N GLY A 149 -23.74 11.09 -4.62
CA GLY A 149 -24.95 10.84 -5.39
C GLY A 149 -26.06 10.14 -4.59
N GLU A 150 -25.71 9.18 -3.76
CA GLU A 150 -26.68 8.50 -2.89
C GLU A 150 -27.21 9.41 -1.79
N ILE A 151 -26.40 10.35 -1.30
CA ILE A 151 -26.82 11.34 -0.30
C ILE A 151 -27.86 12.30 -0.90
N LEU A 152 -27.77 12.61 -2.20
CA LEU A 152 -28.70 13.51 -2.88
C LEU A 152 -30.05 12.83 -3.22
N GLU A 153 -30.07 11.52 -3.38
CA GLU A 153 -31.30 10.76 -3.64
C GLU A 153 -32.20 10.64 -2.41
N TYR A 154 -31.65 10.78 -1.23
CA TYR A 154 -32.37 10.72 0.06
C TYR A 154 -32.86 12.08 0.58
N ARG A 155 -32.76 13.15 -0.21
CA ARG A 155 -33.27 14.48 0.10
C ARG A 155 -34.48 14.84 -0.77
#